data_c0d220b053b162ac6414fad2f21c2c32
#
_entry.id   c0d220b053b162ac6414fad2f21c2c32
#
_cell.length_a   1.000
_cell.length_b   1.000
_cell.length_c   1.000
_cell.angle_alpha   90.00
_cell.angle_beta   90.00
_cell.angle_gamma   90.00
#
_symmetry.space_group_name_H-M   'P 1'
#
loop_
_entity.id
_entity.type
_entity.pdbx_description
1 polymer ?
#
loop_
_entity_poly.entity_id
_entity_poly.type
_entity_poly.pdbx_seq_one_letter_code
_entity_poly.pdbx_strand_id
1 'polypeptide(L)'
;MKMSERSESKRLGAKQHKNSGRNTHKGEATWKNFTVDFKEVGKSFTLNQKVWAKATTDAIKNNSDPAIIVVIGEPTQKVRLAIIELDLLKQLLEEK
;
A
#
# COMPACT_ATOMS: atom_id res chain seq x y z
N MET A 1 -0.11 -18.42 -7.54
CA MET A 1 -0.27 -17.38 -8.53
C MET A 1 -0.02 -16.01 -7.94
N LYS A 2 0.70 -15.20 -8.66
CA LYS A 2 1.03 -13.89 -8.17
C LYS A 2 -0.11 -12.90 -8.28
N MET A 3 -0.25 -12.08 -7.28
CA MET A 3 -1.19 -10.97 -7.34
C MET A 3 -0.69 -9.95 -8.36
N SER A 4 -1.60 -9.38 -9.09
CA SER A 4 -1.28 -8.27 -9.96
C SER A 4 -1.53 -6.97 -9.21
N GLU A 5 -0.50 -6.15 -9.11
CA GLU A 5 -0.65 -4.86 -8.46
C GLU A 5 -1.66 -4.00 -9.18
N ARG A 6 -1.74 -4.15 -10.47
CA ARG A 6 -2.73 -3.45 -11.25
C ARG A 6 -4.15 -3.86 -10.85
N SER A 7 -4.35 -5.16 -10.65
CA SER A 7 -5.64 -5.66 -10.20
C SER A 7 -6.03 -5.11 -8.84
N GLU A 8 -5.08 -5.10 -7.93
CA GLU A 8 -5.37 -4.63 -6.59
C GLU A 8 -5.59 -3.13 -6.56
N SER A 9 -4.86 -2.39 -7.38
CA SER A 9 -5.10 -0.95 -7.48
C SER A 9 -6.48 -0.68 -7.99
N LYS A 10 -6.90 -1.42 -8.99
CA LYS A 10 -8.22 -1.27 -9.56
C LYS A 10 -9.30 -1.59 -8.55
N ARG A 11 -9.11 -2.67 -7.81
CA ARG A 11 -10.07 -3.07 -6.79
C ARG A 11 -10.24 -1.99 -5.73
N LEU A 12 -9.14 -1.36 -5.35
CA LEU A 12 -9.15 -0.30 -4.35
C LEU A 12 -9.67 1.02 -4.91
N GLY A 13 -9.65 1.18 -6.21
CA GLY A 13 -9.98 2.46 -6.81
C GLY A 13 -8.78 3.39 -6.85
N ALA A 14 -7.60 2.84 -6.74
CA ALA A 14 -6.38 3.62 -6.70
C ALA A 14 -5.84 3.84 -8.09
N LYS A 15 -5.03 4.88 -8.21
CA LYS A 15 -4.38 5.22 -9.46
C LYS A 15 -2.93 4.76 -9.43
N GLN A 16 -2.58 3.90 -10.36
CA GLN A 16 -1.22 3.41 -10.44
C GLN A 16 -0.32 4.45 -11.07
N HIS A 17 0.92 4.46 -10.60
CA HIS A 17 1.91 5.40 -11.11
C HIS A 17 2.45 4.89 -12.44
N LYS A 18 2.29 5.69 -13.47
CA LYS A 18 2.59 5.26 -14.82
C LYS A 18 4.05 5.00 -15.09
N ASN A 19 4.91 5.82 -14.53
CA ASN A 19 6.31 5.71 -14.84
C ASN A 19 7.09 4.90 -13.84
N SER A 20 6.39 4.20 -13.02
CA SER A 20 7.03 3.44 -11.96
C SER A 20 7.91 2.33 -12.50
N GLY A 21 7.69 1.95 -13.74
CA GLY A 21 8.40 0.82 -14.29
C GLY A 21 9.90 0.98 -14.38
N ARG A 22 10.36 2.20 -14.33
CA ARG A 22 11.78 2.42 -14.49
C ARG A 22 12.59 1.83 -13.36
N ASN A 23 12.13 1.98 -12.14
CA ASN A 23 12.96 1.45 -11.09
C ASN A 23 12.30 1.35 -9.73
N THR A 24 11.77 2.39 -9.21
CA THR A 24 11.57 2.40 -7.78
C THR A 24 10.15 2.43 -7.31
N HIS A 25 9.23 2.52 -8.23
CA HIS A 25 7.83 2.71 -7.82
C HIS A 25 6.96 1.53 -8.13
N LYS A 26 7.58 0.39 -8.32
CA LYS A 26 6.83 -0.82 -8.56
C LYS A 26 5.91 -1.10 -7.38
N GLY A 27 4.66 -1.36 -7.67
CA GLY A 27 3.71 -1.70 -6.64
C GLY A 27 3.10 -0.53 -5.94
N GLU A 28 3.43 0.67 -6.36
CA GLU A 28 2.86 1.86 -5.77
C GLU A 28 1.63 2.32 -6.51
N ALA A 29 0.71 2.91 -5.76
CA ALA A 29 -0.47 3.51 -6.34
C ALA A 29 -0.89 4.68 -5.48
N THR A 30 -1.66 5.59 -6.06
CA THR A 30 -2.20 6.71 -5.32
C THR A 30 -3.69 6.45 -5.10
N TRP A 31 -4.10 6.54 -3.84
CA TRP A 31 -5.50 6.35 -3.49
C TRP A 31 -5.88 7.45 -2.54
N LYS A 32 -6.70 8.38 -3.01
CA LYS A 32 -7.06 9.57 -2.26
C LYS A 32 -5.78 10.29 -1.83
N ASN A 33 -5.56 10.47 -0.56
CA ASN A 33 -4.38 11.17 -0.08
C ASN A 33 -3.25 10.21 0.33
N PHE A 34 -3.31 8.97 -0.12
CA PHE A 34 -2.33 7.97 0.26
C PHE A 34 -1.48 7.53 -0.92
N THR A 35 -0.20 7.28 -0.63
CA THR A 35 0.63 6.49 -1.52
C THR A 35 0.62 5.08 -0.97
N VAL A 36 0.10 4.17 -1.74
CA VAL A 36 -0.13 2.80 -1.30
C VAL A 36 0.91 1.88 -1.90
N ASP A 37 1.51 1.07 -1.06
CA ASP A 37 2.46 0.04 -1.47
C ASP A 37 1.80 -1.31 -1.23
N PHE A 38 1.65 -2.09 -2.29
CA PHE A 38 1.01 -3.41 -2.18
C PHE A 38 2.03 -4.49 -1.94
N LYS A 39 1.75 -5.35 -0.97
CA LYS A 39 2.60 -6.49 -0.65
C LYS A 39 1.76 -7.74 -0.66
N GLU A 40 2.09 -8.67 -1.52
CA GLU A 40 1.39 -9.96 -1.54
C GLU A 40 2.28 -11.00 -0.91
N VAL A 41 1.75 -11.69 0.08
CA VAL A 41 2.52 -12.72 0.78
C VAL A 41 1.62 -13.92 1.00
N GLY A 42 2.23 -15.08 1.20
CA GLY A 42 1.46 -16.28 1.41
C GLY A 42 0.98 -16.42 2.83
N LYS A 43 1.90 -16.48 3.76
CA LYS A 43 1.55 -16.79 5.14
C LYS A 43 1.85 -15.67 6.11
N SER A 44 2.85 -14.87 5.84
CA SER A 44 3.22 -13.84 6.79
C SER A 44 3.89 -12.68 6.08
N PHE A 45 3.88 -11.56 6.75
CA PHE A 45 4.53 -10.35 6.27
C PHE A 45 5.28 -9.74 7.46
N THR A 46 6.52 -9.37 7.22
CA THR A 46 7.33 -8.73 8.24
C THR A 46 7.42 -7.24 7.97
N LEU A 47 6.94 -6.46 8.90
CA LEU A 47 7.07 -5.02 8.84
C LEU A 47 8.18 -4.62 9.79
N ASN A 48 9.16 -3.90 9.27
CA ASN A 48 10.21 -3.36 10.11
C ASN A 48 10.43 -1.90 9.76
N GLN A 49 11.34 -1.27 10.47
CA GLN A 49 11.60 0.15 10.31
C GLN A 49 12.01 0.49 8.89
N LYS A 50 12.78 -0.38 8.28
CA LYS A 50 13.27 -0.15 6.94
C LYS A 50 12.15 -0.16 5.91
N VAL A 51 11.24 -1.11 6.04
CA VAL A 51 10.10 -1.21 5.14
C VAL A 51 9.21 0.02 5.28
N TRP A 52 8.95 0.42 6.51
CA TRP A 52 8.11 1.59 6.75
C TRP A 52 8.79 2.88 6.26
N ALA A 53 10.11 2.99 6.45
CA ALA A 53 10.84 4.16 6.00
C ALA A 53 10.74 4.33 4.49
N LYS A 54 10.80 3.22 3.75
CA LYS A 54 10.67 3.30 2.31
C LYS A 54 9.28 3.78 1.92
N ALA A 55 8.26 3.25 2.55
CA ALA A 55 6.89 3.68 2.26
C ALA A 55 6.71 5.16 2.56
N THR A 56 7.31 5.62 3.64
CA THR A 56 7.23 7.03 4.03
C THR A 56 7.94 7.90 3.00
N THR A 57 9.13 7.49 2.58
CA THR A 57 9.89 8.26 1.59
C THR A 57 9.11 8.40 0.29
N ASP A 58 8.52 7.30 -0.16
CA ASP A 58 7.74 7.34 -1.39
C ASP A 58 6.52 8.26 -1.26
N ALA A 59 5.89 8.22 -0.11
CA ALA A 59 4.72 9.06 0.12
C ALA A 59 5.09 10.55 0.14
N ILE A 60 6.23 10.86 0.77
CA ILE A 60 6.68 12.24 0.82
C ILE A 60 6.92 12.78 -0.59
N LYS A 61 7.49 11.97 -1.45
CA LYS A 61 7.73 12.38 -2.83
C LYS A 61 6.44 12.70 -3.55
N ASN A 62 5.35 12.10 -3.14
CA ASN A 62 4.05 12.30 -3.77
C ASN A 62 3.14 13.23 -2.98
N ASN A 63 3.67 13.89 -1.97
CA ASN A 63 2.87 14.79 -1.13
C ASN A 63 1.65 14.08 -0.54
N SER A 64 1.86 12.87 -0.05
CA SER A 64 0.75 12.08 0.45
C SER A 64 1.18 11.31 1.68
N ASP A 65 0.24 10.58 2.25
CA ASP A 65 0.49 9.77 3.44
C ASP A 65 0.82 8.34 3.04
N PRO A 66 1.72 7.68 3.76
CA PRO A 66 2.07 6.30 3.42
C PRO A 66 1.04 5.31 3.90
N ALA A 67 0.83 4.28 3.12
CA ALA A 67 0.00 3.16 3.51
C ALA A 67 0.55 1.90 2.86
N ILE A 68 0.54 0.81 3.58
CA ILE A 68 0.94 -0.47 3.04
C ILE A 68 -0.26 -1.39 3.05
N ILE A 69 -0.60 -1.93 1.90
CA ILE A 69 -1.69 -2.89 1.80
C ILE A 69 -1.08 -4.27 1.68
N VAL A 70 -1.33 -5.10 2.66
CA VAL A 70 -0.80 -6.46 2.69
C VAL A 70 -1.91 -7.42 2.33
N VAL A 71 -1.65 -8.26 1.35
CA VAL A 71 -2.61 -9.28 0.94
C VAL A 71 -2.06 -10.61 1.38
N ILE A 72 -2.73 -11.25 2.31
CA ILE A 72 -2.30 -12.52 2.91
C ILE A 72 -3.34 -13.58 2.64
N GLY A 73 -2.89 -14.79 2.36
CA GLY A 73 -3.79 -15.92 2.33
C GLY A 73 -3.69 -16.73 1.06
N GLU A 74 -4.50 -17.75 1.03
CA GLU A 74 -4.60 -18.66 -0.10
C GLU A 74 -5.32 -17.99 -1.27
N PRO A 75 -5.12 -18.49 -2.48
CA PRO A 75 -5.79 -17.89 -3.64
C PRO A 75 -7.29 -17.76 -3.49
N THR A 76 -7.92 -18.66 -2.75
CA THR A 76 -9.36 -18.65 -2.60
C THR A 76 -9.84 -17.88 -1.39
N GLN A 77 -8.92 -17.54 -0.49
CA GLN A 77 -9.28 -16.86 0.75
C GLN A 77 -8.21 -15.86 1.10
N LYS A 78 -8.34 -14.66 0.65
CA LYS A 78 -7.35 -13.63 0.90
C LYS A 78 -7.89 -12.59 1.85
N VAL A 79 -7.01 -12.12 2.73
CA VAL A 79 -7.32 -11.02 3.63
C VAL A 79 -6.47 -9.83 3.23
N ARG A 80 -7.09 -8.68 3.13
CA ARG A 80 -6.38 -7.46 2.77
C ARG A 80 -6.32 -6.54 3.98
N LEU A 81 -5.11 -6.20 4.36
CA LEU A 81 -4.86 -5.40 5.56
C LEU A 81 -4.21 -4.09 5.16
N ALA A 82 -4.60 -3.03 5.84
CA ALA A 82 -4.00 -1.73 5.61
C ALA A 82 -3.16 -1.33 6.82
N ILE A 83 -1.94 -0.89 6.57
CA ILE A 83 -1.04 -0.42 7.61
C ILE A 83 -0.85 1.08 7.43
N ILE A 84 -1.25 1.86 8.41
CA ILE A 84 -1.03 3.30 8.42
C ILE A 84 -0.60 3.71 9.82
N GLU A 85 -0.10 4.93 9.94
CA GLU A 85 0.28 5.44 11.24
C GLU A 85 -0.95 5.59 12.13
N LEU A 86 -0.76 5.27 13.41
CA LEU A 86 -1.87 5.32 14.35
C LEU A 86 -2.45 6.72 14.46
N ASP A 87 -1.59 7.73 14.49
CA ASP A 87 -2.08 9.10 14.58
C ASP A 87 -2.96 9.47 13.41
N LEU A 88 -2.61 9.00 12.24
CA LEU A 88 -3.42 9.26 11.06
C LEU A 88 -4.75 8.55 11.15
N LEU A 89 -4.75 7.32 11.63
CA LEU A 89 -5.99 6.58 11.79
C LEU A 89 -6.93 7.31 12.75
N LYS A 90 -6.37 7.78 13.86
CA LYS A 90 -7.18 8.53 14.83
C LYS A 90 -7.79 9.78 14.21
N GLN A 91 -6.98 10.47 13.43
CA GLN A 91 -7.44 11.66 12.74
C GLN A 91 -8.61 11.36 11.81
N LEU A 92 -8.47 10.28 11.04
CA LEU A 92 -9.51 9.89 10.10
C LEU A 92 -10.80 9.50 10.82
N LEU A 93 -10.67 8.83 11.94
CA LEU A 93 -11.84 8.40 12.70
C LEU A 93 -12.56 9.56 13.36
N GLU A 94 -11.84 10.62 13.66
CA GLU A 94 -12.43 11.79 14.30
C GLU A 94 -13.03 12.77 13.31
N GLU A 95 -12.64 12.65 12.06
CA GLU A 95 -13.19 13.49 11.02
C GLU A 95 -14.61 13.05 10.66
N LYS A 96 -15.49 14.00 10.57
CA LYS A 96 -16.88 13.68 10.25
C LYS A 96 -17.37 14.49 9.09
#